data_611ae3ea9aef398543e470bef11786ad
#
_entry.id   611ae3ea9aef398543e470bef11786ad
#
_cell.length_a   1.000
_cell.length_b   1.000
_cell.length_c   1.000
_cell.angle_alpha   90.00
_cell.angle_beta   90.00
_cell.angle_gamma   90.00
#
_symmetry.space_group_name_H-M   'P 1'
#
loop_
_entity.id
_entity.type
_entity.pdbx_description
1 polymer ?
#
loop_
_entity_poly.entity_id
_entity_poly.type
_entity_poly.pdbx_seq_one_letter_code
_entity_poly.pdbx_strand_id
1 'polypeptide(L)'
;MEKPTQAGDDDSGMLIKASAKRLFETLMEQTADRIYIKDRESRFVAASQALATMHGMKDRHELEGKSDFDLFSIEHAQQAYDDEQEILRTGKPLINIIEKETWEDGTITWVSSSKAPLHLQSGKLVGIMGISRDVTAERQAQEELAKSEQRLREQNEIMRSDYESANKVQSVMIPGRVPQIKHINIAYLWKPMTSVGGDMINFPRNPSNCLLFFLGDVCGHGVTAAFYTVLIKYLTAHSAEVYNDNPQEFLNSVNQEVTGRINKGFVTGLSGHFAARQKDGSRRLILSNAGHRQVLVYRKASKEIEMIELPTGTVMGFPGVGASKAKAIDLSVGDRFYAFTDGIVEASAPNEEEFGMKRVIENFRKLSEKPIQETLDTMYQIVGDFTQVPDQQDDITILGFEMS
;
A
#
# COMPACT_ATOMS: atom_id res chain seq x y z
N MET A 1 43.64 -50.50 0.83
CA MET A 1 44.36 -49.43 0.14
C MET A 1 44.11 -49.56 -1.33
N GLU A 2 43.02 -49.01 -1.82
CA GLU A 2 42.73 -48.87 -3.26
C GLU A 2 42.62 -47.39 -3.55
N LYS A 3 43.37 -46.94 -4.57
CA LYS A 3 43.38 -45.55 -5.05
C LYS A 3 42.13 -45.30 -5.85
N PRO A 4 41.49 -44.09 -5.74
CA PRO A 4 40.44 -43.72 -6.65
C PRO A 4 41.03 -43.36 -8.00
N THR A 5 40.48 -43.98 -9.04
CA THR A 5 40.71 -43.73 -10.45
C THR A 5 40.25 -42.34 -10.86
N GLN A 6 41.14 -41.55 -11.43
CA GLN A 6 40.87 -40.31 -12.17
C GLN A 6 40.03 -40.62 -13.41
N ALA A 7 38.81 -40.12 -13.43
CA ALA A 7 37.99 -40.01 -14.60
C ALA A 7 37.38 -38.60 -14.59
N GLY A 8 38.03 -37.66 -15.24
CA GLY A 8 37.57 -36.27 -15.29
C GLY A 8 38.28 -35.35 -16.27
N ASP A 9 39.29 -35.81 -17.00
CA ASP A 9 40.13 -34.92 -17.84
C ASP A 9 39.95 -35.06 -19.36
N ASP A 10 39.04 -35.91 -19.86
CA ASP A 10 39.01 -36.25 -21.28
C ASP A 10 38.06 -35.36 -22.13
N ASP A 11 37.01 -34.85 -21.56
CA ASP A 11 36.03 -34.01 -22.31
C ASP A 11 36.55 -32.60 -22.66
N SER A 12 37.28 -31.97 -21.74
CA SER A 12 37.89 -30.65 -22.00
C SER A 12 38.99 -30.74 -23.06
N GLY A 13 39.76 -31.84 -23.08
CA GLY A 13 40.78 -32.11 -24.07
C GLY A 13 40.20 -32.42 -25.46
N MET A 14 39.00 -32.98 -25.54
CA MET A 14 38.28 -33.27 -26.80
C MET A 14 37.74 -32.01 -27.44
N LEU A 15 37.20 -31.07 -26.68
CA LEU A 15 36.76 -29.74 -27.16
C LEU A 15 37.93 -28.92 -27.75
N ILE A 16 39.11 -28.97 -27.12
CA ILE A 16 40.31 -28.25 -27.58
C ILE A 16 40.88 -28.87 -28.87
N LYS A 17 40.66 -30.15 -29.11
CA LYS A 17 41.11 -30.88 -30.32
C LYS A 17 40.15 -30.75 -31.50
N ALA A 18 38.92 -30.21 -31.31
CA ALA A 18 38.05 -29.86 -32.43
C ALA A 18 38.73 -28.79 -33.28
N SER A 19 38.84 -28.99 -34.60
CA SER A 19 39.42 -27.95 -35.45
C SER A 19 38.64 -26.65 -35.34
N ALA A 20 39.31 -25.50 -35.31
CA ALA A 20 38.67 -24.18 -35.28
C ALA A 20 37.55 -24.04 -36.31
N LYS A 21 37.70 -24.66 -37.44
CA LYS A 21 36.68 -24.74 -38.49
C LYS A 21 35.40 -25.40 -37.98
N ARG A 22 35.48 -26.53 -37.27
CA ARG A 22 34.31 -27.26 -36.79
C ARG A 22 33.58 -26.47 -35.67
N LEU A 23 34.32 -25.79 -34.82
CA LEU A 23 33.73 -24.89 -33.80
C LEU A 23 33.00 -23.73 -34.44
N PHE A 24 33.59 -23.12 -35.46
CA PHE A 24 32.96 -22.05 -36.24
C PHE A 24 31.66 -22.52 -36.92
N GLU A 25 31.72 -23.69 -37.61
CA GLU A 25 30.54 -24.28 -38.25
C GLU A 25 29.40 -24.52 -37.21
N THR A 26 29.74 -25.14 -36.09
CA THR A 26 28.76 -25.39 -35.01
C THR A 26 28.17 -24.10 -34.48
N LEU A 27 28.99 -23.05 -34.25
CA LEU A 27 28.50 -21.75 -33.81
C LEU A 27 27.51 -21.18 -34.85
N MET A 28 27.86 -21.19 -36.12
CA MET A 28 27.03 -20.64 -37.21
C MET A 28 25.72 -21.42 -37.41
N GLU A 29 25.72 -22.71 -37.11
CA GLU A 29 24.55 -23.58 -37.21
C GLU A 29 23.59 -23.43 -36.00
N GLN A 30 24.11 -23.24 -34.78
CA GLN A 30 23.32 -23.38 -33.56
C GLN A 30 22.99 -22.05 -32.86
N THR A 31 23.65 -20.95 -33.23
CA THR A 31 23.34 -19.65 -32.63
C THR A 31 21.93 -19.15 -33.01
N ALA A 32 21.23 -18.57 -32.05
CA ALA A 32 19.99 -17.83 -32.28
C ALA A 32 20.24 -16.42 -32.83
N ASP A 33 21.44 -15.86 -32.62
CA ASP A 33 21.81 -14.55 -33.11
C ASP A 33 22.11 -14.62 -34.62
N ARG A 34 21.80 -13.54 -35.32
CA ARG A 34 22.08 -13.37 -36.74
C ARG A 34 23.51 -12.92 -36.91
N ILE A 35 24.46 -13.86 -37.07
CA ILE A 35 25.89 -13.58 -37.24
C ILE A 35 26.20 -13.64 -38.73
N TYR A 36 27.00 -12.69 -39.19
CA TYR A 36 27.47 -12.66 -40.57
C TYR A 36 28.90 -12.14 -40.71
N ILE A 37 29.54 -12.55 -41.78
CA ILE A 37 30.83 -12.05 -42.25
C ILE A 37 30.65 -11.60 -43.69
N LYS A 38 31.06 -10.40 -44.03
CA LYS A 38 31.02 -9.84 -45.38
C LYS A 38 32.42 -9.41 -45.82
N ASP A 39 32.62 -9.46 -47.14
CA ASP A 39 33.83 -8.94 -47.77
C ASP A 39 33.85 -7.40 -47.85
N ARG A 40 34.83 -6.81 -48.51
CA ARG A 40 34.96 -5.35 -48.69
C ARG A 40 33.90 -4.75 -49.61
N GLU A 41 33.28 -5.54 -50.43
CA GLU A 41 32.20 -5.21 -51.35
C GLU A 41 30.82 -5.43 -50.71
N SER A 42 30.77 -5.65 -49.34
CA SER A 42 29.57 -5.88 -48.56
C SER A 42 28.78 -7.13 -48.99
N ARG A 43 29.45 -8.17 -49.52
CA ARG A 43 28.85 -9.46 -49.87
C ARG A 43 29.09 -10.45 -48.74
N PHE A 44 28.07 -11.26 -48.44
CA PHE A 44 28.16 -12.34 -47.45
C PHE A 44 29.22 -13.38 -47.85
N VAL A 45 30.16 -13.58 -46.97
CA VAL A 45 31.18 -14.67 -47.06
C VAL A 45 30.76 -15.84 -46.17
N ALA A 46 30.12 -15.57 -45.06
CA ALA A 46 29.54 -16.55 -44.15
C ALA A 46 28.39 -15.95 -43.41
N ALA A 47 27.39 -16.75 -43.02
CA ALA A 47 26.25 -16.35 -42.25
C ALA A 47 25.81 -17.46 -41.30
N SER A 48 25.11 -17.11 -40.21
CA SER A 48 24.47 -18.07 -39.31
C SER A 48 23.20 -18.65 -39.94
N GLN A 49 22.84 -19.87 -39.52
CA GLN A 49 21.59 -20.49 -39.94
C GLN A 49 20.37 -19.64 -39.50
N ALA A 50 20.46 -18.94 -38.37
CA ALA A 50 19.43 -18.02 -37.93
C ALA A 50 19.15 -16.92 -38.95
N LEU A 51 20.19 -16.30 -39.53
CA LEU A 51 20.04 -15.28 -40.58
C LEU A 51 19.40 -15.88 -41.86
N ALA A 52 19.84 -17.03 -42.29
CA ALA A 52 19.28 -17.70 -43.46
C ALA A 52 17.81 -18.09 -43.28
N THR A 53 17.48 -18.63 -42.11
CA THR A 53 16.11 -19.03 -41.77
C THR A 53 15.15 -17.83 -41.74
N MET A 54 15.60 -16.70 -41.24
CA MET A 54 14.85 -15.44 -41.25
C MET A 54 14.42 -15.01 -42.65
N HIS A 55 15.28 -15.25 -43.67
CA HIS A 55 14.99 -14.98 -45.08
C HIS A 55 14.36 -16.16 -45.83
N GLY A 56 13.83 -17.17 -45.09
CA GLY A 56 13.16 -18.33 -45.67
C GLY A 56 14.10 -19.34 -46.38
N MET A 57 15.41 -19.19 -46.16
CA MET A 57 16.42 -20.10 -46.77
C MET A 57 16.62 -21.31 -45.86
N LYS A 58 16.86 -22.48 -46.50
CA LYS A 58 17.06 -23.74 -45.78
C LYS A 58 18.49 -23.94 -45.32
N ASP A 59 19.44 -23.41 -46.10
CA ASP A 59 20.87 -23.56 -45.88
C ASP A 59 21.52 -22.17 -45.84
N ARG A 60 22.33 -21.91 -44.81
CA ARG A 60 23.05 -20.65 -44.62
C ARG A 60 24.01 -20.31 -45.77
N HIS A 61 24.47 -21.33 -46.53
CA HIS A 61 25.33 -21.14 -47.69
C HIS A 61 24.60 -20.48 -48.87
N GLU A 62 23.27 -20.46 -48.90
CA GLU A 62 22.48 -19.74 -49.90
C GLU A 62 22.66 -18.22 -49.83
N LEU A 63 23.20 -17.70 -48.72
CA LEU A 63 23.54 -16.31 -48.56
C LEU A 63 24.88 -15.90 -49.15
N GLU A 64 25.80 -16.84 -49.37
CA GLU A 64 27.14 -16.53 -49.85
C GLU A 64 27.12 -15.82 -51.23
N GLY A 65 27.86 -14.72 -51.31
CA GLY A 65 27.93 -13.85 -52.49
C GLY A 65 26.78 -12.86 -52.69
N LYS A 66 25.68 -13.01 -51.94
CA LYS A 66 24.57 -12.02 -51.88
C LYS A 66 24.97 -10.79 -51.07
N SER A 67 24.22 -9.71 -51.23
CA SER A 67 24.33 -8.48 -50.46
C SER A 67 23.02 -8.18 -49.74
N ASP A 68 22.96 -7.16 -48.86
CA ASP A 68 21.71 -6.74 -48.24
C ASP A 68 20.66 -6.28 -49.26
N PHE A 69 21.08 -5.77 -50.40
CA PHE A 69 20.18 -5.39 -51.51
C PHE A 69 19.37 -6.57 -52.07
N ASP A 70 19.85 -7.81 -51.89
CA ASP A 70 19.16 -9.02 -52.31
C ASP A 70 18.16 -9.55 -51.26
N LEU A 71 18.19 -9.00 -50.04
CA LEU A 71 17.50 -9.54 -48.86
C LEU A 71 16.52 -8.57 -48.20
N PHE A 72 16.81 -7.28 -48.26
CA PHE A 72 16.06 -6.24 -47.55
C PHE A 72 15.53 -5.16 -48.50
N SER A 73 14.70 -4.25 -47.97
CA SER A 73 14.31 -3.06 -48.72
C SER A 73 15.51 -2.24 -49.14
N ILE A 74 15.40 -1.49 -50.25
CA ILE A 74 16.47 -0.66 -50.78
C ILE A 74 16.95 0.35 -49.73
N GLU A 75 16.02 0.92 -48.96
CA GLU A 75 16.35 1.91 -47.93
C GLU A 75 17.20 1.28 -46.79
N HIS A 76 16.82 0.12 -46.29
CA HIS A 76 17.57 -0.60 -45.26
C HIS A 76 18.94 -1.06 -45.77
N ALA A 77 18.97 -1.63 -46.97
CA ALA A 77 20.20 -2.14 -47.62
C ALA A 77 21.20 -0.99 -47.85
N GLN A 78 20.73 0.20 -48.27
CA GLN A 78 21.59 1.34 -48.50
C GLN A 78 22.20 1.83 -47.18
N GLN A 79 21.41 1.93 -46.10
CA GLN A 79 21.94 2.33 -44.82
C GLN A 79 22.96 1.33 -44.26
N ALA A 80 22.66 0.03 -44.37
CA ALA A 80 23.58 -1.02 -43.95
C ALA A 80 24.90 -0.97 -44.73
N TYR A 81 24.83 -0.72 -46.02
CA TYR A 81 26.01 -0.56 -46.89
C TYR A 81 26.84 0.68 -46.51
N ASP A 82 26.21 1.82 -46.29
CA ASP A 82 26.88 3.04 -45.91
C ASP A 82 27.61 2.88 -44.57
N ASP A 83 26.97 2.27 -43.57
CA ASP A 83 27.57 1.94 -42.27
C ASP A 83 28.78 1.02 -42.41
N GLU A 84 28.67 -0.03 -43.26
CA GLU A 84 29.71 -0.99 -43.52
C GLU A 84 30.91 -0.36 -44.23
N GLN A 85 30.68 0.51 -45.23
CA GLN A 85 31.73 1.25 -45.91
C GLN A 85 32.44 2.25 -44.97
N GLU A 86 31.70 2.87 -44.04
CA GLU A 86 32.30 3.74 -43.04
C GLU A 86 33.18 2.95 -42.05
N ILE A 87 32.78 1.75 -41.65
CA ILE A 87 33.60 0.85 -40.83
C ILE A 87 34.86 0.44 -41.56
N LEU A 88 34.74 0.07 -42.83
CA LEU A 88 35.91 -0.28 -43.68
C LEU A 88 36.88 0.89 -43.88
N ARG A 89 36.39 2.11 -43.99
CA ARG A 89 37.17 3.33 -44.17
C ARG A 89 37.88 3.74 -42.90
N THR A 90 37.18 3.68 -41.75
CA THR A 90 37.65 4.26 -40.45
C THR A 90 38.31 3.24 -39.55
N GLY A 91 37.98 1.96 -39.72
CA GLY A 91 38.33 0.90 -38.78
C GLY A 91 37.60 0.96 -37.45
N LYS A 92 36.58 1.82 -37.28
CA LYS A 92 35.82 1.97 -36.02
C LYS A 92 34.59 1.07 -36.07
N PRO A 93 34.36 0.24 -35.03
CA PRO A 93 33.15 -0.58 -34.93
C PRO A 93 31.93 0.26 -34.57
N LEU A 94 30.76 -0.19 -35.00
CA LEU A 94 29.45 0.21 -34.50
C LEU A 94 28.99 -0.84 -33.48
N ILE A 95 28.62 -0.44 -32.29
CA ILE A 95 28.28 -1.38 -31.19
C ILE A 95 26.91 -1.05 -30.61
N ASN A 96 26.06 -2.09 -30.55
CA ASN A 96 24.70 -2.03 -29.94
C ASN A 96 23.81 -0.93 -30.53
N ILE A 97 23.88 -0.74 -31.84
CA ILE A 97 23.00 0.19 -32.55
C ILE A 97 21.62 -0.46 -32.68
N ILE A 98 20.58 0.25 -32.24
CA ILE A 98 19.20 -0.22 -32.39
C ILE A 98 18.69 0.24 -33.74
N GLU A 99 18.41 -0.71 -34.60
CA GLU A 99 17.91 -0.50 -35.97
C GLU A 99 16.46 -0.99 -36.05
N LYS A 100 15.66 -0.26 -36.83
CA LYS A 100 14.29 -0.64 -37.13
C LYS A 100 14.30 -1.38 -38.49
N GLU A 101 13.91 -2.62 -38.49
CA GLU A 101 13.69 -3.37 -39.72
C GLU A 101 12.21 -3.27 -40.10
N THR A 102 11.96 -2.89 -41.39
CA THR A 102 10.59 -2.90 -41.95
C THR A 102 10.54 -3.92 -43.05
N TRP A 103 9.67 -4.89 -42.91
CA TRP A 103 9.50 -6.00 -43.81
C TRP A 103 8.52 -5.66 -44.95
N GLU A 104 8.53 -6.42 -46.06
CA GLU A 104 7.63 -6.21 -47.21
C GLU A 104 6.14 -6.29 -46.84
N ASP A 105 5.78 -7.11 -45.85
CA ASP A 105 4.41 -7.25 -45.33
C ASP A 105 3.99 -6.11 -44.37
N GLY A 106 4.87 -5.15 -44.15
CA GLY A 106 4.67 -4.05 -43.23
C GLY A 106 4.99 -4.37 -41.77
N THR A 107 5.43 -5.58 -41.45
CA THR A 107 5.87 -5.95 -40.08
C THR A 107 7.10 -5.13 -39.70
N ILE A 108 7.16 -4.72 -38.44
CA ILE A 108 8.29 -3.99 -37.88
C ILE A 108 8.96 -4.84 -36.82
N THR A 109 10.25 -5.03 -36.95
CA THR A 109 11.13 -5.62 -35.94
C THR A 109 12.21 -4.63 -35.52
N TRP A 110 12.74 -4.82 -34.34
CA TRP A 110 13.85 -4.05 -33.82
C TRP A 110 15.02 -4.97 -33.57
N VAL A 111 16.19 -4.58 -34.08
CA VAL A 111 17.41 -5.37 -33.90
C VAL A 111 18.47 -4.52 -33.19
N SER A 112 19.21 -5.16 -32.33
CA SER A 112 20.45 -4.61 -31.75
C SER A 112 21.61 -5.14 -32.59
N SER A 113 22.22 -4.29 -33.38
CA SER A 113 23.32 -4.64 -34.30
C SER A 113 24.66 -4.17 -33.79
N SER A 114 25.66 -5.03 -33.89
CA SER A 114 27.07 -4.67 -33.72
C SER A 114 27.86 -5.09 -34.94
N LYS A 115 28.56 -4.16 -35.56
CA LYS A 115 29.37 -4.36 -36.77
C LYS A 115 30.81 -4.00 -36.48
N ALA A 116 31.78 -4.85 -36.82
CA ALA A 116 33.20 -4.61 -36.53
C ALA A 116 34.06 -4.96 -37.74
N PRO A 117 35.22 -4.26 -37.97
CA PRO A 117 36.15 -4.57 -39.02
C PRO A 117 36.82 -5.92 -38.78
N LEU A 118 36.93 -6.73 -39.82
CA LEU A 118 37.58 -8.05 -39.80
C LEU A 118 39.00 -7.95 -40.39
N HIS A 119 40.00 -8.30 -39.55
CA HIS A 119 41.42 -8.30 -39.96
C HIS A 119 41.97 -9.71 -39.97
N LEU A 120 42.86 -9.96 -40.94
CA LEU A 120 43.72 -11.14 -40.92
C LEU A 120 44.84 -10.97 -39.86
N GLN A 121 45.53 -12.09 -39.56
CA GLN A 121 46.70 -12.05 -38.67
C GLN A 121 47.80 -11.09 -39.13
N SER A 122 47.86 -10.81 -40.41
CA SER A 122 48.78 -9.80 -41.00
C SER A 122 48.40 -8.38 -40.74
N GLY A 123 47.28 -8.10 -40.07
CA GLY A 123 46.71 -6.76 -39.89
C GLY A 123 45.94 -6.23 -41.10
N LYS A 124 45.85 -6.98 -42.20
CA LYS A 124 45.10 -6.55 -43.38
C LYS A 124 43.61 -6.62 -43.15
N LEU A 125 42.90 -5.49 -43.36
CA LEU A 125 41.45 -5.42 -43.33
C LEU A 125 40.86 -6.16 -44.54
N VAL A 126 40.02 -7.15 -44.30
CA VAL A 126 39.46 -8.05 -45.35
C VAL A 126 37.95 -7.97 -45.45
N GLY A 127 37.26 -7.36 -44.51
CA GLY A 127 35.81 -7.24 -44.52
C GLY A 127 35.29 -6.78 -43.18
N ILE A 128 34.08 -7.14 -42.90
CA ILE A 128 33.39 -6.87 -41.63
C ILE A 128 32.80 -8.14 -41.04
N MET A 129 32.57 -8.15 -39.73
CA MET A 129 31.70 -9.11 -39.08
C MET A 129 30.58 -8.36 -38.34
N GLY A 130 29.39 -8.92 -38.35
CA GLY A 130 28.26 -8.35 -37.65
C GLY A 130 27.49 -9.40 -36.87
N ILE A 131 26.85 -8.92 -35.81
CA ILE A 131 25.89 -9.71 -35.02
C ILE A 131 24.66 -8.83 -34.83
N SER A 132 23.50 -9.34 -35.21
CA SER A 132 22.21 -8.69 -34.97
C SER A 132 21.33 -9.61 -34.16
N ARG A 133 20.77 -9.03 -33.07
CA ARG A 133 19.84 -9.72 -32.17
C ARG A 133 18.49 -9.06 -32.26
N ASP A 134 17.44 -9.84 -32.42
CA ASP A 134 16.07 -9.36 -32.36
C ASP A 134 15.75 -8.95 -30.89
N VAL A 135 15.38 -7.70 -30.70
CA VAL A 135 15.03 -7.12 -29.41
C VAL A 135 13.60 -6.58 -29.42
N THR A 136 12.78 -7.02 -30.36
CA THR A 136 11.41 -6.54 -30.54
C THR A 136 10.55 -6.86 -29.32
N ALA A 137 10.62 -8.10 -28.83
CA ALA A 137 9.83 -8.55 -27.68
C ALA A 137 10.23 -7.81 -26.39
N GLU A 138 11.55 -7.64 -26.15
CA GLU A 138 12.05 -6.91 -24.99
C GLU A 138 11.61 -5.44 -25.02
N ARG A 139 11.67 -4.83 -26.20
CA ARG A 139 11.26 -3.43 -26.36
C ARG A 139 9.77 -3.22 -26.16
N GLN A 140 8.95 -4.11 -26.72
CA GLN A 140 7.50 -4.09 -26.51
C GLN A 140 7.15 -4.27 -25.03
N ALA A 141 7.78 -5.21 -24.34
CA ALA A 141 7.57 -5.42 -22.92
C ALA A 141 7.97 -4.20 -22.09
N GLN A 142 9.07 -3.54 -22.42
CA GLN A 142 9.49 -2.30 -21.75
C GLN A 142 8.50 -1.14 -21.98
N GLU A 143 8.00 -0.98 -23.20
CA GLU A 143 7.01 0.05 -23.51
C GLU A 143 5.68 -0.19 -22.79
N GLU A 144 5.22 -1.44 -22.73
CA GLU A 144 4.02 -1.81 -21.99
C GLU A 144 4.18 -1.59 -20.50
N LEU A 145 5.33 -1.96 -19.94
CA LEU A 145 5.64 -1.70 -18.52
C LEU A 145 5.61 -0.21 -18.21
N ALA A 146 6.29 0.61 -19.02
CA ALA A 146 6.32 2.05 -18.84
C ALA A 146 4.91 2.69 -18.90
N LYS A 147 4.06 2.25 -19.84
CA LYS A 147 2.67 2.69 -19.93
C LYS A 147 1.84 2.26 -18.72
N SER A 148 2.07 1.05 -18.22
CA SER A 148 1.38 0.52 -17.03
C SER A 148 1.79 1.30 -15.78
N GLU A 149 3.08 1.55 -15.59
CA GLU A 149 3.59 2.36 -14.48
C GLU A 149 3.03 3.79 -14.48
N GLN A 150 2.97 4.42 -15.65
CA GLN A 150 2.41 5.76 -15.76
C GLN A 150 0.93 5.77 -15.40
N ARG A 151 0.15 4.81 -15.90
CA ARG A 151 -1.28 4.67 -15.57
C ARG A 151 -1.50 4.46 -14.08
N LEU A 152 -0.67 3.62 -13.43
CA LEU A 152 -0.74 3.41 -11.99
C LEU A 152 -0.41 4.68 -11.20
N ARG A 153 0.57 5.47 -11.63
CA ARG A 153 0.90 6.77 -11.01
C ARG A 153 -0.27 7.74 -11.08
N GLU A 154 -0.87 7.90 -12.27
CA GLU A 154 -2.03 8.78 -12.47
C GLU A 154 -3.22 8.34 -11.60
N GLN A 155 -3.52 7.04 -11.52
CA GLN A 155 -4.58 6.51 -10.67
C GLN A 155 -4.30 6.76 -9.19
N ASN A 156 -3.05 6.57 -8.74
CA ASN A 156 -2.65 6.84 -7.35
C ASN A 156 -2.77 8.33 -6.99
N GLU A 157 -2.42 9.24 -7.90
CA GLU A 157 -2.58 10.68 -7.68
C GLU A 157 -4.05 11.09 -7.54
N ILE A 158 -4.94 10.57 -8.41
CA ILE A 158 -6.38 10.80 -8.30
C ILE A 158 -6.91 10.27 -6.97
N MET A 159 -6.59 9.02 -6.63
CA MET A 159 -7.04 8.40 -5.39
C MET A 159 -6.55 9.16 -4.16
N ARG A 160 -5.30 9.63 -4.16
CA ARG A 160 -4.76 10.46 -3.09
C ARG A 160 -5.52 11.78 -2.92
N SER A 161 -5.84 12.45 -4.02
CA SER A 161 -6.65 13.68 -4.02
C SER A 161 -8.05 13.45 -3.45
N ASP A 162 -8.68 12.31 -3.81
CA ASP A 162 -10.00 11.94 -3.29
C ASP A 162 -9.94 11.66 -1.78
N TYR A 163 -8.90 10.95 -1.30
CA TYR A 163 -8.66 10.74 0.12
C TYR A 163 -8.45 12.05 0.89
N GLU A 164 -7.65 12.98 0.36
CA GLU A 164 -7.44 14.29 0.97
C GLU A 164 -8.73 15.10 1.07
N SER A 165 -9.60 14.99 0.06
CA SER A 165 -10.92 15.64 0.04
C SER A 165 -11.85 15.02 1.08
N ALA A 166 -11.90 13.69 1.19
CA ALA A 166 -12.67 12.99 2.22
C ALA A 166 -12.19 13.34 3.63
N ASN A 167 -10.87 13.43 3.85
CA ASN A 167 -10.29 13.86 5.12
C ASN A 167 -10.76 15.27 5.53
N LYS A 168 -10.74 16.22 4.60
CA LYS A 168 -11.23 17.58 4.87
C LYS A 168 -12.69 17.58 5.32
N VAL A 169 -13.53 16.76 4.71
CA VAL A 169 -14.93 16.63 5.12
C VAL A 169 -15.03 16.00 6.50
N GLN A 170 -14.32 14.89 6.75
CA GLN A 170 -14.38 14.21 8.05
C GLN A 170 -13.77 15.05 9.19
N SER A 171 -12.67 15.77 8.95
CA SER A 171 -12.05 16.63 9.97
C SER A 171 -12.97 17.73 10.48
N VAL A 172 -13.87 18.24 9.64
CA VAL A 172 -14.92 19.20 10.07
C VAL A 172 -16.00 18.50 10.91
N MET A 173 -16.12 17.17 10.79
CA MET A 173 -17.11 16.40 11.54
C MET A 173 -16.64 16.05 12.96
N ILE A 174 -15.34 15.98 13.23
CA ILE A 174 -14.81 15.81 14.58
C ILE A 174 -15.02 17.11 15.36
N PRO A 175 -15.35 17.06 16.66
CA PRO A 175 -15.59 18.27 17.44
C PRO A 175 -14.35 19.16 17.49
N GLY A 176 -14.37 20.33 16.86
CA GLY A 176 -13.26 21.27 16.90
C GLY A 176 -13.03 21.88 18.30
N ARG A 177 -14.02 21.79 19.16
CA ARG A 177 -13.95 22.21 20.56
C ARG A 177 -14.82 21.31 21.43
N VAL A 178 -14.30 20.91 22.58
CA VAL A 178 -15.07 20.21 23.61
C VAL A 178 -16.07 21.15 24.27
N PRO A 179 -17.24 20.65 24.72
CA PRO A 179 -18.18 21.42 25.47
C PRO A 179 -17.54 21.95 26.76
N GLN A 180 -17.82 23.22 27.13
CA GLN A 180 -17.38 23.81 28.39
C GLN A 180 -18.46 23.56 29.46
N ILE A 181 -18.22 22.61 30.33
CA ILE A 181 -19.12 22.24 31.40
C ILE A 181 -18.44 22.56 32.73
N LYS A 182 -19.13 23.29 33.59
CA LYS A 182 -18.57 23.60 34.94
C LYS A 182 -18.21 22.31 35.68
N HIS A 183 -17.01 22.28 36.24
CA HIS A 183 -16.49 21.18 37.04
C HIS A 183 -16.33 19.85 36.30
N ILE A 184 -16.17 19.88 34.99
CA ILE A 184 -15.74 18.74 34.19
C ILE A 184 -14.69 19.22 33.18
N ASN A 185 -13.47 18.70 33.30
CA ASN A 185 -12.45 18.86 32.28
C ASN A 185 -12.63 17.75 31.26
N ILE A 186 -12.77 18.11 29.99
CA ILE A 186 -13.01 17.16 28.86
C ILE A 186 -11.80 17.20 27.94
N ALA A 187 -11.28 16.04 27.61
CA ALA A 187 -10.24 15.89 26.63
C ALA A 187 -10.57 14.72 25.70
N TYR A 188 -10.12 14.78 24.47
CA TYR A 188 -10.14 13.63 23.57
C TYR A 188 -8.91 13.61 22.66
N LEU A 189 -8.59 12.43 22.19
CA LEU A 189 -7.62 12.18 21.15
C LEU A 189 -8.32 11.36 20.06
N TRP A 190 -8.16 11.79 18.82
CA TRP A 190 -8.66 11.10 17.63
C TRP A 190 -7.53 11.01 16.60
N LYS A 191 -7.13 9.81 16.25
CA LYS A 191 -6.05 9.50 15.32
C LYS A 191 -6.51 8.40 14.37
N PRO A 192 -6.93 8.73 13.16
CA PRO A 192 -7.28 7.72 12.17
C PRO A 192 -6.04 7.01 11.66
N MET A 193 -6.18 5.72 11.33
CA MET A 193 -5.13 4.88 10.74
C MET A 193 -4.62 5.44 9.42
N THR A 194 -5.52 5.95 8.61
CA THR A 194 -5.21 6.58 7.33
C THR A 194 -5.63 8.05 7.35
N SER A 195 -5.78 8.67 6.19
CA SER A 195 -6.31 10.03 6.11
C SER A 195 -7.74 10.16 6.63
N VAL A 196 -8.50 9.06 6.67
CA VAL A 196 -9.89 8.98 7.15
C VAL A 196 -10.08 7.70 7.95
N GLY A 197 -10.99 7.71 8.94
CA GLY A 197 -11.21 6.59 9.85
C GLY A 197 -12.70 6.27 10.08
N GLY A 198 -12.94 5.08 10.67
CA GLY A 198 -14.25 4.62 11.15
C GLY A 198 -14.60 5.16 12.52
N ASP A 199 -13.62 5.55 13.28
CA ASP A 199 -13.81 6.10 14.64
C ASP A 199 -14.46 7.47 14.62
N MET A 200 -15.37 7.67 15.56
CA MET A 200 -15.99 8.98 15.76
C MET A 200 -16.26 9.29 17.23
N ILE A 201 -16.14 10.57 17.53
CA ILE A 201 -16.56 11.14 18.80
C ILE A 201 -17.50 12.32 18.53
N ASN A 202 -18.55 12.43 19.30
CA ASN A 202 -19.50 13.52 19.19
C ASN A 202 -20.02 13.97 20.55
N PHE A 203 -20.29 15.26 20.64
CA PHE A 203 -21.00 15.89 21.77
C PHE A 203 -22.25 16.56 21.18
N PRO A 204 -23.34 15.82 20.98
CA PRO A 204 -24.53 16.37 20.37
C PRO A 204 -25.08 17.51 21.19
N ARG A 205 -25.41 18.62 20.55
CA ARG A 205 -26.15 19.72 21.21
C ARG A 205 -27.58 19.24 21.48
N ASN A 206 -28.10 19.59 22.62
CA ASN A 206 -29.46 19.24 23.01
C ASN A 206 -30.16 20.43 23.70
N PRO A 207 -31.51 20.43 23.72
CA PRO A 207 -32.29 21.54 24.33
C PRO A 207 -32.03 21.74 25.83
N SER A 208 -31.71 20.68 26.56
CA SER A 208 -31.49 20.72 28.00
C SER A 208 -30.10 21.23 28.42
N ASN A 209 -29.23 21.50 27.43
CA ASN A 209 -27.82 21.87 27.64
C ASN A 209 -27.06 20.93 28.59
N CYS A 210 -27.46 19.65 28.60
CA CYS A 210 -26.82 18.59 29.35
C CYS A 210 -25.60 18.06 28.56
N LEU A 211 -24.60 17.51 29.26
CA LEU A 211 -23.47 16.87 28.62
C LEU A 211 -23.89 15.45 28.22
N LEU A 212 -24.19 15.29 26.94
CA LEU A 212 -24.32 14.00 26.27
C LEU A 212 -23.09 13.78 25.37
N PHE A 213 -22.53 12.60 25.39
CA PHE A 213 -21.47 12.22 24.45
C PHE A 213 -21.78 10.89 23.74
N PHE A 214 -21.18 10.72 22.59
CA PHE A 214 -21.19 9.49 21.82
C PHE A 214 -19.75 9.21 21.35
N LEU A 215 -19.30 7.99 21.59
CA LEU A 215 -18.08 7.40 21.02
C LEU A 215 -18.50 6.20 20.22
N GLY A 216 -18.12 6.11 18.97
CA GLY A 216 -18.49 5.01 18.06
C GLY A 216 -17.33 4.61 17.16
N ASP A 217 -17.37 3.38 16.72
CA ASP A 217 -16.48 2.84 15.72
C ASP A 217 -17.30 2.10 14.66
N VAL A 218 -17.04 2.43 13.40
CA VAL A 218 -17.67 1.84 12.21
C VAL A 218 -16.79 0.73 11.69
N CYS A 219 -17.31 -0.49 11.68
CA CYS A 219 -16.60 -1.66 11.14
C CYS A 219 -16.00 -1.38 9.76
N GLY A 220 -14.68 -1.58 9.65
CA GLY A 220 -13.90 -1.34 8.44
C GLY A 220 -13.20 0.02 8.44
N HIS A 221 -12.42 0.28 7.42
CA HIS A 221 -11.56 1.48 7.31
C HIS A 221 -11.75 2.19 5.97
N GLY A 222 -11.17 3.38 5.89
CA GLY A 222 -11.11 4.18 4.66
C GLY A 222 -12.39 4.97 4.38
N VAL A 223 -12.56 5.37 3.13
CA VAL A 223 -13.60 6.34 2.70
C VAL A 223 -15.01 5.88 3.02
N THR A 224 -15.30 4.59 2.89
CA THR A 224 -16.64 4.05 3.17
C THR A 224 -17.00 4.19 4.65
N ALA A 225 -16.09 3.83 5.56
CA ALA A 225 -16.29 3.99 7.00
C ALA A 225 -16.44 5.48 7.34
N ALA A 226 -15.63 6.35 6.76
CA ALA A 226 -15.71 7.80 6.94
C ALA A 226 -17.06 8.39 6.51
N PHE A 227 -17.67 7.91 5.43
CA PHE A 227 -19.03 8.34 5.05
C PHE A 227 -20.09 7.90 6.07
N TYR A 228 -19.94 6.71 6.63
CA TYR A 228 -20.86 6.28 7.68
C TYR A 228 -20.69 7.10 8.96
N THR A 229 -19.47 7.54 9.33
CA THR A 229 -19.29 8.45 10.47
C THR A 229 -20.02 9.77 10.28
N VAL A 230 -20.05 10.33 9.05
CA VAL A 230 -20.82 11.53 8.71
C VAL A 230 -22.32 11.29 8.90
N LEU A 231 -22.84 10.17 8.40
CA LEU A 231 -24.25 9.79 8.58
C LEU A 231 -24.58 9.66 10.08
N ILE A 232 -23.77 8.93 10.83
CA ILE A 232 -24.00 8.71 12.27
C ILE A 232 -23.96 10.02 13.04
N LYS A 233 -23.06 10.94 12.69
CA LYS A 233 -23.04 12.27 13.32
C LYS A 233 -24.36 13.01 13.12
N TYR A 234 -24.91 12.98 11.93
CA TYR A 234 -26.22 13.59 11.65
C TYR A 234 -27.32 12.92 12.49
N LEU A 235 -27.33 11.58 12.54
CA LEU A 235 -28.34 10.81 13.28
C LEU A 235 -28.21 11.02 14.80
N THR A 236 -26.99 11.09 15.33
CA THR A 236 -26.76 11.40 16.76
C THR A 236 -27.24 12.80 17.14
N ALA A 237 -27.10 13.79 16.26
CA ALA A 237 -27.63 15.12 16.50
C ALA A 237 -29.17 15.12 16.60
N HIS A 238 -29.83 14.41 15.66
CA HIS A 238 -31.29 14.29 15.64
C HIS A 238 -31.81 13.52 16.88
N SER A 239 -31.23 12.37 17.20
CA SER A 239 -31.63 11.56 18.37
C SER A 239 -31.43 12.33 19.70
N ALA A 240 -30.42 13.20 19.80
CA ALA A 240 -30.16 13.99 21.00
C ALA A 240 -31.22 15.09 21.28
N GLU A 241 -31.96 15.50 20.27
CA GLU A 241 -33.07 16.44 20.48
C GLU A 241 -34.18 15.85 21.35
N VAL A 242 -34.36 14.53 21.30
CA VAL A 242 -35.42 13.79 22.00
C VAL A 242 -34.87 13.05 23.23
N TYR A 243 -33.75 12.40 23.13
CA TYR A 243 -33.23 11.46 24.15
C TYR A 243 -31.92 11.97 24.77
N ASN A 244 -31.87 13.23 25.19
CA ASN A 244 -30.65 13.88 25.68
C ASN A 244 -30.19 13.46 27.09
N ASP A 245 -31.05 12.84 27.88
CA ASP A 245 -30.79 12.39 29.26
C ASP A 245 -30.90 10.86 29.41
N ASN A 246 -31.25 10.14 28.33
CA ASN A 246 -31.39 8.70 28.30
C ASN A 246 -30.47 8.05 27.24
N PRO A 247 -29.22 7.69 27.61
CA PRO A 247 -28.26 7.13 26.67
C PRO A 247 -28.72 5.82 26.01
N GLN A 248 -29.57 5.03 26.66
CA GLN A 248 -30.11 3.81 26.09
C GLN A 248 -31.07 4.12 24.94
N GLU A 249 -32.07 4.95 25.17
CA GLU A 249 -33.03 5.33 24.11
C GLU A 249 -32.37 6.15 23.00
N PHE A 250 -31.35 6.95 23.33
CA PHE A 250 -30.53 7.62 22.35
C PHE A 250 -29.86 6.63 21.39
N LEU A 251 -29.15 5.60 21.90
CA LEU A 251 -28.52 4.59 21.07
C LEU A 251 -29.55 3.74 20.29
N ASN A 252 -30.69 3.41 20.90
CA ASN A 252 -31.78 2.70 20.23
C ASN A 252 -32.31 3.51 19.03
N SER A 253 -32.52 4.82 19.20
CA SER A 253 -32.95 5.72 18.15
C SER A 253 -31.92 5.79 17.01
N VAL A 254 -30.64 5.92 17.34
CA VAL A 254 -29.55 5.89 16.34
C VAL A 254 -29.55 4.55 15.61
N ASN A 255 -29.69 3.41 16.29
CA ASN A 255 -29.74 2.09 15.68
C ASN A 255 -30.91 1.93 14.70
N GLN A 256 -32.09 2.40 15.07
CA GLN A 256 -33.27 2.36 14.18
C GLN A 256 -33.02 3.08 12.88
N GLU A 257 -32.38 4.25 12.93
CA GLU A 257 -32.06 5.05 11.75
C GLU A 257 -30.89 4.51 10.92
N VAL A 258 -29.92 3.87 11.57
CA VAL A 258 -28.75 3.26 10.91
C VAL A 258 -29.12 1.95 10.21
N THR A 259 -30.07 1.20 10.80
CA THR A 259 -30.51 -0.10 10.26
C THR A 259 -31.04 0.02 8.82
N GLY A 260 -30.50 -0.77 7.91
CA GLY A 260 -30.82 -0.75 6.47
C GLY A 260 -30.14 0.36 5.68
N ARG A 261 -29.41 1.28 6.32
CA ARG A 261 -28.63 2.32 5.61
C ARG A 261 -27.14 1.96 5.51
N ILE A 262 -26.65 1.08 6.36
CA ILE A 262 -25.32 0.48 6.26
C ILE A 262 -25.46 -0.86 5.52
N ASN A 263 -24.92 -0.92 4.29
CA ASN A 263 -25.08 -2.10 3.44
C ASN A 263 -24.17 -3.28 3.84
N LYS A 264 -23.02 -3.00 4.45
CA LYS A 264 -22.06 -4.00 4.91
C LYS A 264 -21.38 -3.46 6.17
N GLY A 265 -21.37 -4.24 7.24
CA GLY A 265 -20.74 -3.87 8.49
C GLY A 265 -21.74 -3.52 9.60
N PHE A 266 -21.19 -3.01 10.68
CA PHE A 266 -21.92 -2.61 11.89
C PHE A 266 -21.22 -1.41 12.51
N VAL A 267 -21.84 -0.83 13.54
CA VAL A 267 -21.26 0.24 14.34
C VAL A 267 -21.28 -0.16 15.80
N THR A 268 -20.13 -0.05 16.46
CA THR A 268 -20.12 -0.09 17.93
C THR A 268 -20.40 1.31 18.46
N GLY A 269 -20.97 1.41 19.64
CA GLY A 269 -21.28 2.72 20.22
C GLY A 269 -21.36 2.70 21.73
N LEU A 270 -20.81 3.75 22.32
CA LEU A 270 -20.95 4.11 23.72
C LEU A 270 -21.57 5.49 23.82
N SER A 271 -22.64 5.62 24.59
CA SER A 271 -23.20 6.92 24.92
C SER A 271 -23.24 7.14 26.43
N GLY A 272 -23.04 8.36 26.86
CA GLY A 272 -23.11 8.72 28.27
C GLY A 272 -23.67 10.11 28.46
N HIS A 273 -24.45 10.23 29.54
CA HIS A 273 -25.06 11.47 30.02
C HIS A 273 -24.59 11.78 31.42
N PHE A 274 -24.09 13.01 31.63
CA PHE A 274 -23.75 13.53 32.96
C PHE A 274 -24.96 14.23 33.59
N ALA A 275 -25.49 13.65 34.64
CA ALA A 275 -26.54 14.26 35.41
C ALA A 275 -26.06 15.56 36.15
N ALA A 276 -27.00 16.29 36.71
CA ALA A 276 -26.68 17.50 37.51
C ALA A 276 -25.72 17.18 38.66
N ARG A 277 -24.85 18.15 39.00
CA ARG A 277 -23.91 18.03 40.12
C ARG A 277 -24.67 17.91 41.46
N GLN A 278 -24.24 16.98 42.28
CA GLN A 278 -24.79 16.76 43.62
C GLN A 278 -24.20 17.77 44.63
N LYS A 279 -24.81 17.85 45.83
CA LYS A 279 -24.38 18.80 46.88
C LYS A 279 -22.96 18.51 47.40
N ASP A 280 -22.54 17.25 47.38
CA ASP A 280 -21.18 16.81 47.76
C ASP A 280 -20.14 17.02 46.67
N GLY A 281 -20.54 17.58 45.54
CA GLY A 281 -19.65 17.81 44.39
C GLY A 281 -19.54 16.66 43.40
N SER A 282 -20.08 15.49 43.73
CA SER A 282 -20.10 14.34 42.84
C SER A 282 -21.05 14.55 41.66
N ARG A 283 -20.84 13.75 40.60
CA ARG A 283 -21.74 13.65 39.43
C ARG A 283 -22.05 12.21 39.11
N ARG A 284 -23.28 11.97 38.72
CA ARG A 284 -23.70 10.68 38.18
C ARG A 284 -23.53 10.68 36.69
N LEU A 285 -22.75 9.73 36.22
CA LEU A 285 -22.61 9.41 34.80
C LEU A 285 -23.48 8.20 34.48
N ILE A 286 -24.42 8.35 33.56
CA ILE A 286 -25.31 7.29 33.09
C ILE A 286 -24.77 6.83 31.71
N LEU A 287 -24.48 5.55 31.57
CA LEU A 287 -23.87 4.98 30.37
C LEU A 287 -24.77 3.91 29.77
N SER A 288 -24.75 3.82 28.46
CA SER A 288 -25.29 2.69 27.71
C SER A 288 -24.34 2.36 26.56
N ASN A 289 -24.25 1.08 26.17
CA ASN A 289 -23.41 0.66 25.09
C ASN A 289 -24.16 -0.15 24.03
N ALA A 290 -23.65 -0.13 22.81
CA ALA A 290 -24.08 -0.92 21.67
C ALA A 290 -22.84 -1.65 21.10
N GLY A 291 -22.41 -2.72 21.79
CA GLY A 291 -21.26 -3.52 21.38
C GLY A 291 -19.88 -2.87 21.61
N HIS A 292 -19.83 -1.71 22.31
CA HIS A 292 -18.56 -1.06 22.62
C HIS A 292 -17.82 -1.77 23.77
N ARG A 293 -16.49 -1.62 23.82
CA ARG A 293 -15.66 -2.27 24.86
C ARG A 293 -15.84 -1.58 26.23
N GLN A 294 -15.19 -2.16 27.22
CA GLN A 294 -15.21 -1.71 28.60
C GLN A 294 -14.66 -0.28 28.74
N VAL A 295 -15.09 0.40 29.79
CA VAL A 295 -14.61 1.73 30.15
C VAL A 295 -13.85 1.70 31.47
N LEU A 296 -12.97 2.67 31.69
CA LEU A 296 -12.13 2.76 32.87
C LEU A 296 -12.49 3.98 33.72
N VAL A 297 -12.44 3.81 35.03
CA VAL A 297 -12.56 4.91 35.99
C VAL A 297 -11.34 4.92 36.90
N TYR A 298 -10.58 6.01 36.88
CA TYR A 298 -9.56 6.28 37.87
C TYR A 298 -10.24 6.90 39.09
N ARG A 299 -10.06 6.29 40.28
CA ARG A 299 -10.53 6.76 41.55
C ARG A 299 -9.44 7.54 42.27
N LYS A 300 -9.64 8.82 42.44
CA LYS A 300 -8.65 9.70 43.12
C LYS A 300 -8.39 9.26 44.56
N ALA A 301 -9.41 8.79 45.28
CA ALA A 301 -9.31 8.38 46.67
C ALA A 301 -8.41 7.16 46.88
N SER A 302 -8.52 6.13 46.04
CA SER A 302 -7.71 4.89 46.13
C SER A 302 -6.46 4.94 45.25
N LYS A 303 -6.40 5.87 44.29
CA LYS A 303 -5.37 5.94 43.23
C LYS A 303 -5.33 4.68 42.33
N GLU A 304 -6.45 4.02 42.22
CA GLU A 304 -6.60 2.80 41.40
C GLU A 304 -7.52 3.04 40.22
N ILE A 305 -7.34 2.21 39.17
CA ILE A 305 -8.25 2.17 38.01
C ILE A 305 -9.21 0.99 38.16
N GLU A 306 -10.49 1.30 38.09
CA GLU A 306 -11.56 0.34 38.02
C GLU A 306 -11.97 0.10 36.54
N MET A 307 -12.01 -1.13 36.11
CA MET A 307 -12.63 -1.50 34.85
C MET A 307 -14.13 -1.67 35.08
N ILE A 308 -14.93 -0.87 34.41
CA ILE A 308 -16.38 -0.88 34.58
C ILE A 308 -17.01 -1.82 33.54
N GLU A 309 -17.57 -2.91 33.99
CA GLU A 309 -18.38 -3.78 33.16
C GLU A 309 -19.73 -3.13 32.88
N LEU A 310 -20.01 -2.85 31.63
CA LEU A 310 -21.31 -2.40 31.17
C LEU A 310 -22.20 -3.60 30.84
N PRO A 311 -23.53 -3.51 31.03
CA PRO A 311 -24.43 -4.54 30.55
C PRO A 311 -24.24 -4.78 29.05
N THR A 312 -24.43 -6.00 28.59
CA THR A 312 -24.24 -6.37 27.19
C THR A 312 -25.23 -5.62 26.29
N GLY A 313 -24.72 -4.90 25.31
CA GLY A 313 -25.43 -4.28 24.20
C GLY A 313 -25.01 -4.91 22.88
N THR A 314 -25.90 -4.93 21.90
CA THR A 314 -25.59 -5.44 20.57
C THR A 314 -25.15 -4.27 19.68
N VAL A 315 -24.21 -4.54 18.77
CA VAL A 315 -23.77 -3.56 17.76
C VAL A 315 -24.94 -3.00 16.95
N MET A 316 -24.82 -1.76 16.50
CA MET A 316 -25.84 -1.07 15.70
C MET A 316 -25.73 -1.46 14.21
N GLY A 317 -26.86 -1.35 13.49
CA GLY A 317 -26.99 -1.69 12.06
C GLY A 317 -27.82 -2.94 11.79
N PHE A 318 -28.28 -3.63 12.83
CA PHE A 318 -29.11 -4.82 12.71
C PHE A 318 -30.54 -4.59 13.28
N PRO A 319 -31.58 -5.11 12.61
CA PRO A 319 -32.94 -4.99 13.09
C PRO A 319 -33.18 -5.88 14.33
N GLY A 320 -34.05 -5.43 15.24
CA GLY A 320 -34.45 -6.21 16.40
C GLY A 320 -33.43 -6.34 17.52
N VAL A 321 -32.32 -5.65 17.44
CA VAL A 321 -31.30 -5.56 18.50
C VAL A 321 -31.32 -4.17 19.14
N GLY A 322 -30.84 -4.06 20.37
CA GLY A 322 -30.87 -2.81 21.12
C GLY A 322 -29.61 -2.56 21.93
N ALA A 323 -29.48 -1.32 22.34
CA ALA A 323 -28.45 -0.90 23.27
C ALA A 323 -28.61 -1.59 24.64
N SER A 324 -27.53 -1.64 25.42
CA SER A 324 -27.54 -2.18 26.76
C SER A 324 -28.48 -1.39 27.68
N LYS A 325 -28.97 -2.03 28.73
CA LYS A 325 -29.58 -1.30 29.84
C LYS A 325 -28.59 -0.28 30.40
N ALA A 326 -29.09 0.91 30.73
CA ALA A 326 -28.27 1.98 31.28
C ALA A 326 -27.65 1.59 32.62
N LYS A 327 -26.36 1.92 32.82
CA LYS A 327 -25.63 1.77 34.07
C LYS A 327 -25.21 3.14 34.58
N ALA A 328 -25.49 3.41 35.85
CA ALA A 328 -25.06 4.63 36.52
C ALA A 328 -23.75 4.40 37.30
N ILE A 329 -22.86 5.40 37.23
CA ILE A 329 -21.58 5.44 37.94
C ILE A 329 -21.51 6.80 38.64
N ASP A 330 -21.27 6.82 39.95
CA ASP A 330 -21.02 8.07 40.67
C ASP A 330 -19.52 8.40 40.60
N LEU A 331 -19.21 9.61 40.17
CA LEU A 331 -17.85 10.15 40.04
C LEU A 331 -17.66 11.30 41.05
N SER A 332 -16.67 11.15 41.89
CA SER A 332 -16.27 12.16 42.89
C SER A 332 -15.29 13.17 42.29
N VAL A 333 -15.07 14.29 42.96
CA VAL A 333 -14.07 15.29 42.56
C VAL A 333 -12.69 14.64 42.49
N GLY A 334 -12.00 14.83 41.37
CA GLY A 334 -10.69 14.22 41.06
C GLY A 334 -10.76 12.85 40.44
N ASP A 335 -11.93 12.20 40.36
CA ASP A 335 -12.09 10.96 39.58
C ASP A 335 -12.01 11.27 38.08
N ARG A 336 -11.50 10.29 37.31
CA ARG A 336 -11.43 10.38 35.86
C ARG A 336 -12.12 9.20 35.21
N PHE A 337 -12.83 9.46 34.12
CA PHE A 337 -13.44 8.47 33.29
C PHE A 337 -12.71 8.43 31.95
N TYR A 338 -12.46 7.21 31.42
CA TYR A 338 -11.86 6.99 30.14
C TYR A 338 -12.69 6.00 29.32
N ALA A 339 -12.94 6.36 28.07
CA ALA A 339 -13.50 5.47 27.06
C ALA A 339 -12.58 5.52 25.80
N PHE A 340 -12.45 4.41 25.11
CA PHE A 340 -11.53 4.34 23.96
C PHE A 340 -11.96 3.20 23.02
N THR A 341 -11.56 3.32 21.75
CA THR A 341 -11.76 2.29 20.72
C THR A 341 -10.70 1.19 20.84
N ASP A 342 -10.90 0.09 20.14
CA ASP A 342 -10.05 -1.10 20.24
C ASP A 342 -8.64 -0.92 19.70
N GLY A 343 -8.44 0.03 18.79
CA GLY A 343 -7.10 0.31 18.23
C GLY A 343 -6.01 0.58 19.25
N ILE A 344 -6.35 1.02 20.50
CA ILE A 344 -5.36 1.16 21.58
C ILE A 344 -5.00 -0.18 22.23
N VAL A 345 -5.95 -1.09 22.34
CA VAL A 345 -5.78 -2.39 23.00
C VAL A 345 -5.17 -3.41 22.06
N GLU A 346 -5.59 -3.39 20.80
CA GLU A 346 -5.19 -4.32 19.75
C GLU A 346 -3.92 -3.89 19.01
N ALA A 347 -3.38 -2.70 19.33
CA ALA A 347 -2.10 -2.25 18.79
C ALA A 347 -1.02 -3.33 19.01
N SER A 348 -0.42 -3.82 17.92
CA SER A 348 0.47 -4.97 17.96
C SER A 348 1.92 -4.60 17.66
N ALA A 349 2.84 -5.16 18.42
CA ALA A 349 4.27 -5.08 18.18
C ALA A 349 4.69 -6.00 17.01
N PRO A 350 5.91 -5.88 16.46
CA PRO A 350 6.39 -6.72 15.35
C PRO A 350 6.38 -8.23 15.62
N ASN A 351 6.35 -8.65 16.88
CA ASN A 351 6.23 -10.03 17.32
C ASN A 351 4.77 -10.51 17.50
N GLU A 352 3.79 -9.74 17.01
CA GLU A 352 2.35 -9.98 17.12
C GLU A 352 1.81 -9.91 18.57
N GLU A 353 2.58 -9.38 19.52
CA GLU A 353 2.11 -9.15 20.89
C GLU A 353 1.21 -7.89 20.91
N GLU A 354 -0.02 -8.02 21.41
CA GLU A 354 -0.92 -6.87 21.60
C GLU A 354 -0.50 -6.00 22.79
N PHE A 355 -0.75 -4.69 22.70
CA PHE A 355 -0.57 -3.76 23.82
C PHE A 355 -1.37 -4.22 25.04
N GLY A 356 -2.60 -4.55 24.83
CA GLY A 356 -3.46 -5.24 25.79
C GLY A 356 -3.97 -4.33 26.93
N MET A 357 -5.12 -4.70 27.48
CA MET A 357 -5.82 -3.94 28.53
C MET A 357 -4.96 -3.71 29.79
N LYS A 358 -4.10 -4.65 30.15
CA LYS A 358 -3.22 -4.52 31.32
C LYS A 358 -2.30 -3.30 31.19
N ARG A 359 -1.64 -3.12 30.05
CA ARG A 359 -0.78 -1.95 29.80
C ARG A 359 -1.58 -0.66 29.76
N VAL A 360 -2.79 -0.69 29.20
CA VAL A 360 -3.70 0.48 29.20
C VAL A 360 -3.98 0.94 30.62
N ILE A 361 -4.40 0.03 31.50
CA ILE A 361 -4.69 0.33 32.91
C ILE A 361 -3.45 0.85 33.66
N GLU A 362 -2.31 0.16 33.54
CA GLU A 362 -1.07 0.56 34.20
C GLU A 362 -0.60 1.96 33.78
N ASN A 363 -0.70 2.29 32.50
CA ASN A 363 -0.26 3.58 32.01
C ASN A 363 -1.23 4.71 32.38
N PHE A 364 -2.55 4.52 32.27
CA PHE A 364 -3.49 5.54 32.75
C PHE A 364 -3.34 5.82 34.26
N ARG A 365 -3.05 4.80 35.07
CA ARG A 365 -2.74 4.98 36.49
C ARG A 365 -1.47 5.79 36.69
N LYS A 366 -0.37 5.50 35.98
CA LYS A 366 0.90 6.24 36.07
C LYS A 366 0.74 7.71 35.65
N LEU A 367 -0.13 7.97 34.68
CA LEU A 367 -0.35 9.29 34.11
C LEU A 367 -1.42 10.11 34.81
N SER A 368 -2.04 9.58 35.89
CA SER A 368 -3.21 10.17 36.56
C SER A 368 -2.97 11.55 37.17
N GLU A 369 -1.74 11.94 37.43
CA GLU A 369 -1.41 13.27 37.98
C GLU A 369 -1.15 14.34 36.90
N LYS A 370 -1.02 13.93 35.61
CA LYS A 370 -0.87 14.86 34.48
C LYS A 370 -2.22 15.52 34.12
N PRO A 371 -2.23 16.71 33.51
CA PRO A 371 -3.45 17.24 32.87
C PRO A 371 -4.08 16.21 31.94
N ILE A 372 -5.42 16.15 31.89
CA ILE A 372 -6.12 15.05 31.19
C ILE A 372 -5.75 14.98 29.72
N GLN A 373 -5.62 16.11 29.00
CA GLN A 373 -5.18 16.10 27.59
C GLN A 373 -3.77 15.54 27.44
N GLU A 374 -2.82 15.95 28.31
CA GLU A 374 -1.45 15.43 28.29
C GLU A 374 -1.41 13.92 28.60
N THR A 375 -2.33 13.43 29.44
CA THR A 375 -2.51 12.00 29.70
C THR A 375 -2.85 11.25 28.43
N LEU A 376 -3.81 11.75 27.64
CA LEU A 376 -4.22 11.10 26.38
C LEU A 376 -3.10 11.15 25.33
N ASP A 377 -2.44 12.30 25.18
CA ASP A 377 -1.35 12.48 24.23
C ASP A 377 -0.16 11.57 24.58
N THR A 378 0.18 11.48 25.88
CA THR A 378 1.27 10.59 26.34
C THR A 378 0.91 9.12 26.15
N MET A 379 -0.36 8.72 26.38
CA MET A 379 -0.81 7.35 26.13
C MET A 379 -0.65 6.96 24.66
N TYR A 380 -1.01 7.84 23.74
CA TYR A 380 -0.80 7.60 22.30
C TYR A 380 0.67 7.42 21.95
N GLN A 381 1.57 8.23 22.53
CA GLN A 381 3.01 8.06 22.32
C GLN A 381 3.53 6.71 22.83
N ILE A 382 3.06 6.28 24.02
CA ILE A 382 3.44 4.97 24.60
C ILE A 382 2.99 3.82 23.72
N VAL A 383 1.80 3.90 23.11
CA VAL A 383 1.32 2.89 22.14
C VAL A 383 2.20 2.89 20.89
N GLY A 384 2.52 4.06 20.35
CA GLY A 384 3.42 4.18 19.19
C GLY A 384 4.83 3.62 19.46
N ASP A 385 5.39 3.89 20.63
CA ASP A 385 6.69 3.35 21.05
C ASP A 385 6.65 1.82 21.20
N PHE A 386 5.52 1.26 21.60
CA PHE A 386 5.33 -0.18 21.73
C PHE A 386 5.23 -0.87 20.38
N THR A 387 4.47 -0.32 19.45
CA THR A 387 4.26 -0.94 18.13
C THR A 387 5.52 -0.95 17.28
N GLN A 388 6.42 0.02 17.43
CA GLN A 388 7.68 0.16 16.67
C GLN A 388 7.51 0.10 15.14
N VAL A 389 6.28 0.25 14.65
CA VAL A 389 5.97 0.32 13.22
C VAL A 389 5.63 1.76 12.83
N PRO A 390 6.05 2.21 11.63
CA PRO A 390 5.82 3.59 11.21
C PRO A 390 4.33 3.89 10.96
N ASP A 391 3.56 2.86 10.60
CA ASP A 391 2.15 2.99 10.25
C ASP A 391 1.25 2.47 11.37
N GLN A 392 0.25 3.27 11.75
CA GLN A 392 -0.79 2.89 12.69
C GLN A 392 -1.64 1.76 12.11
N GLN A 393 -1.99 0.76 12.93
CA GLN A 393 -2.66 -0.47 12.48
C GLN A 393 -4.18 -0.37 12.46
N ASP A 394 -4.74 0.54 13.29
CA ASP A 394 -6.17 0.82 13.36
C ASP A 394 -6.41 2.25 13.84
N ASP A 395 -7.64 2.73 13.75
CA ASP A 395 -8.04 4.02 14.31
C ASP A 395 -7.89 4.03 15.84
N ILE A 396 -7.38 5.10 16.41
CA ILE A 396 -7.23 5.27 17.87
C ILE A 396 -8.02 6.49 18.32
N THR A 397 -9.04 6.24 19.11
CA THR A 397 -9.82 7.31 19.73
C THR A 397 -9.88 7.11 21.25
N ILE A 398 -9.56 8.15 22.00
CA ILE A 398 -9.62 8.17 23.46
C ILE A 398 -10.42 9.37 23.93
N LEU A 399 -11.40 9.14 24.78
CA LEU A 399 -12.19 10.18 25.43
C LEU A 399 -11.92 10.16 26.94
N GLY A 400 -11.60 11.31 27.50
CA GLY A 400 -11.32 11.45 28.91
C GLY A 400 -12.15 12.57 29.57
N PHE A 401 -12.68 12.30 30.76
CA PHE A 401 -13.34 13.29 31.60
C PHE A 401 -12.67 13.29 32.97
N GLU A 402 -12.45 14.49 33.56
CA GLU A 402 -11.97 14.64 34.91
C GLU A 402 -12.95 15.53 35.70
N MET A 403 -13.37 15.07 36.86
CA MET A 403 -14.23 15.84 37.77
C MET A 403 -13.41 16.88 38.55
N SER A 404 -13.82 18.15 38.51
CA SER A 404 -13.08 19.25 39.15
C SER A 404 -13.93 20.09 40.12
#